data_ee85779a3330503cac2452e33ab01a25
#
_entry.id   ee85779a3330503cac2452e33ab01a25
#
_cell.length_a   1.000
_cell.length_b   1.000
_cell.length_c   1.000
_cell.angle_alpha   90.00
_cell.angle_beta   90.00
_cell.angle_gamma   90.00
#
_symmetry.space_group_name_H-M   'P 1'
#
loop_
_entity.id
_entity.type
_entity.pdbx_description
1 polymer ?
#
loop_
_entity_poly.entity_id
_entity_poly.type
_entity_poly.pdbx_seq_one_letter_code
_entity_poly.pdbx_strand_id
1 'polypeptide(L)'
;MSRDRPSIVAAIVPTVINDPDPTVMMPAIGRAAGGLPADPESCGEPSLAAAGGIGETIPSLPPTPYHPAALQPPGTDPDAVRDWFDEETIVSLPAPALSLAEAEAAAADYRRAARADNTRRAYRAAVARFTDWCHEYGQVALPAAPETVAAFLAAEAGRGLAVNTLRLRHAALRYLHLLAGYPPPTASPLVSATFAGIRRAHRRPLRKKTALVIDPLRAAVQQIPATLPGLRDRALLLVGFAAALRPSELAALTFEHLTRHDDGIALVLPWRKNDQEAHGTQVWLPSGRTDLCPVTALDAWLAAAEIAAGPLFRRIWRLPPPRVRRGAKRKPAPARYRIGTAAIDTDSVALAVKKWTAAAGLDGTAFAGHSLRRGAISSGVAQGVHIARLKQFSGHASLKSLEEYVELDELRLHHPLKDVL
;
A
#
# COMPACT_ATOMS: atom_id res chain seq x y z
N MET A 1 -30.71 -35.99 -31.44
CA MET A 1 -29.86 -36.95 -30.70
C MET A 1 -29.04 -36.13 -29.71
N SER A 2 -29.59 -36.07 -28.52
CA SER A 2 -29.03 -35.36 -27.35
C SER A 2 -27.82 -36.15 -26.83
N ARG A 3 -26.71 -35.48 -26.50
CA ARG A 3 -25.59 -36.07 -25.75
C ARG A 3 -25.40 -35.26 -24.49
N ASP A 4 -25.95 -35.83 -23.43
CA ASP A 4 -25.71 -35.43 -22.05
C ASP A 4 -24.23 -35.46 -21.71
N ARG A 5 -23.74 -34.39 -21.05
CA ARG A 5 -22.46 -34.37 -20.35
C ARG A 5 -22.73 -34.50 -18.86
N PRO A 6 -22.05 -35.38 -18.14
CA PRO A 6 -22.25 -35.51 -16.71
C PRO A 6 -21.58 -34.37 -15.95
N SER A 7 -22.35 -33.80 -15.07
CA SER A 7 -21.95 -32.85 -14.03
C SER A 7 -21.25 -33.63 -12.90
N ILE A 8 -19.98 -33.31 -12.61
CA ILE A 8 -19.30 -33.80 -11.42
C ILE A 8 -19.16 -32.60 -10.49
N VAL A 9 -20.14 -32.42 -9.61
CA VAL A 9 -20.04 -31.63 -8.39
C VAL A 9 -20.15 -32.60 -7.23
N ALA A 10 -19.02 -32.98 -6.66
CA ALA A 10 -18.98 -33.69 -5.40
C ALA A 10 -18.87 -32.66 -4.26
N ALA A 11 -19.89 -32.64 -3.44
CA ALA A 11 -20.05 -31.80 -2.26
C ALA A 11 -19.03 -32.15 -1.18
N ILE A 12 -18.41 -31.13 -0.60
CA ILE A 12 -17.87 -31.19 0.77
C ILE A 12 -18.62 -30.13 1.56
N VAL A 13 -19.53 -30.60 2.40
CA VAL A 13 -20.31 -29.80 3.36
C VAL A 13 -19.50 -29.74 4.65
N PRO A 14 -19.14 -28.56 5.18
CA PRO A 14 -18.73 -28.44 6.57
C PRO A 14 -19.97 -28.23 7.45
N THR A 15 -20.04 -28.99 8.50
CA THR A 15 -21.05 -29.04 9.53
C THR A 15 -21.24 -27.68 10.20
N VAL A 16 -22.45 -27.15 10.11
CA VAL A 16 -22.91 -25.96 10.82
C VAL A 16 -23.16 -26.34 12.29
N ILE A 17 -22.51 -25.65 13.21
CA ILE A 17 -22.83 -25.66 14.62
C ILE A 17 -23.79 -24.50 14.87
N ASN A 18 -24.93 -24.87 15.51
CA ASN A 18 -26.09 -24.06 15.75
C ASN A 18 -25.87 -22.79 16.57
N ASP A 19 -26.67 -21.81 16.21
CA ASP A 19 -27.04 -20.57 16.86
C ASP A 19 -27.50 -20.73 18.33
N PRO A 20 -27.26 -19.71 19.16
CA PRO A 20 -28.12 -19.41 20.29
C PRO A 20 -28.99 -18.18 20.05
N ASP A 21 -30.28 -18.40 20.23
CA ASP A 21 -31.46 -17.59 20.50
C ASP A 21 -31.25 -16.06 20.75
N PRO A 22 -31.93 -15.16 20.02
CA PRO A 22 -31.94 -13.73 20.28
C PRO A 22 -33.19 -13.34 21.09
N THR A 23 -33.14 -13.42 22.41
CA THR A 23 -34.15 -12.79 23.27
C THR A 23 -33.49 -12.09 24.45
N VAL A 24 -32.98 -10.89 24.27
CA VAL A 24 -32.78 -9.93 25.36
C VAL A 24 -33.23 -8.56 24.89
N MET A 25 -34.34 -8.11 25.51
CA MET A 25 -35.00 -6.82 25.38
C MET A 25 -34.01 -5.66 25.70
N MET A 26 -33.99 -4.63 24.85
CA MET A 26 -33.48 -3.33 25.20
C MET A 26 -34.56 -2.46 25.88
N PRO A 27 -34.23 -1.71 26.93
CA PRO A 27 -35.14 -0.69 27.43
C PRO A 27 -35.03 0.61 26.62
N ALA A 28 -36.19 1.18 26.33
CA ALA A 28 -36.34 2.47 25.67
C ALA A 28 -35.87 3.60 26.58
N ILE A 29 -35.05 4.52 26.04
CA ILE A 29 -34.75 5.79 26.68
C ILE A 29 -35.43 6.90 25.88
N GLY A 30 -36.30 7.63 26.61
CA GLY A 30 -37.17 8.67 26.12
C GLY A 30 -36.47 9.91 25.62
N ARG A 31 -37.18 10.56 24.69
CA ARG A 31 -36.92 11.95 24.24
C ARG A 31 -37.22 12.94 25.37
N ALA A 32 -36.30 13.87 25.61
CA ALA A 32 -36.64 15.15 26.22
C ALA A 32 -36.00 16.25 25.36
N ALA A 33 -36.87 17.15 24.92
CA ALA A 33 -36.54 18.39 24.21
C ALA A 33 -36.18 19.47 25.25
N GLY A 34 -35.27 20.36 24.90
CA GLY A 34 -34.99 21.56 25.68
C GLY A 34 -33.76 22.30 25.24
N GLY A 35 -33.91 23.31 24.42
CA GLY A 35 -33.59 24.71 24.56
C GLY A 35 -32.13 25.11 24.77
N LEU A 36 -31.56 25.78 23.74
CA LEU A 36 -30.41 26.68 23.88
C LEU A 36 -30.78 27.93 24.70
N PRO A 37 -29.83 28.53 25.44
CA PRO A 37 -29.39 29.86 25.05
C PRO A 37 -27.87 30.14 25.17
N ALA A 38 -27.50 31.07 24.32
CA ALA A 38 -26.42 32.03 24.23
C ALA A 38 -25.32 32.12 25.32
N ASP A 39 -24.07 32.36 24.82
CA ASP A 39 -22.90 32.97 25.46
C ASP A 39 -23.20 34.27 26.21
N PRO A 40 -22.30 34.86 27.07
CA PRO A 40 -20.86 34.95 26.91
C PRO A 40 -20.00 35.01 28.23
N GLU A 41 -18.69 34.95 28.02
CA GLU A 41 -17.61 35.67 28.74
C GLU A 41 -17.19 35.30 30.18
N SER A 42 -15.88 35.19 30.24
CA SER A 42 -14.94 35.66 31.26
C SER A 42 -14.41 34.73 32.33
N CYS A 43 -13.11 34.59 32.24
CA CYS A 43 -12.12 34.63 33.31
C CYS A 43 -12.32 33.79 34.59
N GLY A 44 -11.31 33.00 34.89
CA GLY A 44 -11.04 32.65 36.26
C GLY A 44 -10.25 31.38 36.44
N GLU A 45 -8.94 31.52 36.59
CA GLU A 45 -8.12 30.46 37.17
C GLU A 45 -8.60 30.16 38.61
N PRO A 46 -8.71 28.91 39.01
CA PRO A 46 -8.77 28.61 40.44
C PRO A 46 -7.40 28.20 40.97
N SER A 47 -6.98 29.00 41.91
CA SER A 47 -5.96 28.82 42.92
C SER A 47 -6.03 27.42 43.57
N LEU A 48 -4.85 26.78 43.64
CA LEU A 48 -4.58 25.62 44.48
C LEU A 48 -4.55 26.06 45.96
N ALA A 49 -5.50 25.51 46.74
CA ALA A 49 -5.35 25.46 48.20
C ALA A 49 -6.03 24.20 48.77
N ALA A 50 -5.18 23.31 49.27
CA ALA A 50 -5.35 22.43 50.44
C ALA A 50 -6.58 21.52 50.59
N ALA A 51 -6.40 20.22 50.41
CA ALA A 51 -7.02 19.19 51.24
C ALA A 51 -6.01 18.03 51.45
N GLY A 52 -5.86 17.68 52.72
CA GLY A 52 -4.79 16.91 53.31
C GLY A 52 -4.72 15.44 52.94
N GLY A 53 -3.61 14.89 53.28
CA GLY A 53 -2.99 13.65 52.94
C GLY A 53 -3.73 12.36 53.31
N ILE A 54 -3.46 11.34 52.50
CA ILE A 54 -3.09 10.01 52.96
C ILE A 54 -1.87 9.61 52.11
N GLY A 55 -0.71 9.56 52.76
CA GLY A 55 0.53 9.12 52.12
C GLY A 55 0.55 7.61 51.96
N GLU A 56 0.41 7.15 50.75
CA GLU A 56 1.03 5.89 50.30
C GLU A 56 2.21 6.25 49.41
N THR A 57 3.38 6.14 49.98
CA THR A 57 4.67 6.22 49.26
C THR A 57 4.74 5.05 48.31
N ILE A 58 4.42 5.29 47.06
CA ILE A 58 4.85 4.38 45.99
C ILE A 58 6.38 4.45 45.98
N PRO A 59 7.09 3.32 46.23
CA PRO A 59 8.54 3.32 46.14
C PRO A 59 8.90 3.69 44.70
N SER A 60 9.56 4.83 44.55
CA SER A 60 10.20 5.21 43.29
C SER A 60 11.22 4.13 42.95
N LEU A 61 10.92 3.32 41.97
CA LEU A 61 11.92 2.47 41.31
C LEU A 61 13.07 3.39 40.88
N PRO A 62 14.32 3.07 41.23
CA PRO A 62 15.45 3.84 40.75
C PRO A 62 15.39 3.85 39.21
N PRO A 63 15.71 4.98 38.56
CA PRO A 63 15.83 4.99 37.12
C PRO A 63 16.94 3.99 36.76
N THR A 64 16.53 2.83 36.27
CA THR A 64 17.48 1.91 35.60
C THR A 64 18.05 2.71 34.45
N PRO A 65 19.38 2.88 34.37
CA PRO A 65 19.98 3.52 33.22
C PRO A 65 19.61 2.66 32.02
N TYR A 66 18.79 3.20 31.14
CA TYR A 66 18.51 2.62 29.84
C TYR A 66 19.84 2.61 29.08
N HIS A 67 20.57 1.50 29.21
CA HIS A 67 21.71 1.22 28.36
C HIS A 67 21.18 0.55 27.10
N PRO A 68 21.22 1.20 25.96
CA PRO A 68 20.96 0.54 24.67
C PRO A 68 22.18 -0.28 24.26
N ALA A 69 22.55 -1.27 25.07
CA ALA A 69 23.71 -2.13 24.79
C ALA A 69 23.52 -3.03 23.55
N ALA A 70 22.29 -3.09 23.00
CA ALA A 70 21.97 -3.94 21.84
C ALA A 70 21.98 -3.19 20.49
N LEU A 71 22.13 -1.88 20.49
CA LEU A 71 22.25 -1.08 19.29
C LEU A 71 23.41 -0.11 19.48
N GLN A 72 24.63 -0.63 19.43
CA GLN A 72 25.74 0.27 19.21
C GLN A 72 25.51 1.01 17.91
N PRO A 73 25.45 2.36 17.94
CA PRO A 73 25.28 3.11 16.71
C PRO A 73 26.43 2.73 15.79
N PRO A 74 26.18 2.57 14.49
CA PRO A 74 27.26 2.40 13.54
C PRO A 74 28.21 3.58 13.73
N GLY A 75 29.52 3.32 13.77
CA GLY A 75 30.53 4.36 13.86
C GLY A 75 30.41 5.37 12.72
N THR A 76 31.35 6.28 12.60
CA THR A 76 31.41 7.25 11.50
C THR A 76 31.77 6.62 10.15
N ASP A 77 32.03 5.32 10.11
CA ASP A 77 32.30 4.56 8.90
C ASP A 77 31.06 4.51 8.00
N PRO A 78 31.14 4.98 6.76
CA PRO A 78 30.03 4.97 5.80
C PRO A 78 29.49 3.56 5.51
N ASP A 79 30.34 2.55 5.49
CA ASP A 79 29.92 1.18 5.19
C ASP A 79 29.18 0.57 6.38
N ALA A 80 29.64 0.81 7.61
CA ALA A 80 28.94 0.41 8.83
C ALA A 80 27.53 1.05 8.94
N VAL A 81 27.36 2.27 8.44
CA VAL A 81 26.03 2.94 8.37
C VAL A 81 25.11 2.25 7.37
N ARG A 82 25.63 1.72 6.27
CA ARG A 82 24.85 0.92 5.30
C ARG A 82 24.48 -0.43 5.87
N ASP A 83 25.45 -1.19 6.38
CA ASP A 83 25.26 -2.54 6.87
C ASP A 83 24.29 -2.59 8.04
N TRP A 84 24.26 -1.53 8.86
CA TRP A 84 23.32 -1.41 9.96
C TRP A 84 21.84 -1.39 9.55
N PHE A 85 21.54 -0.98 8.29
CA PHE A 85 20.20 -1.08 7.71
C PHE A 85 19.93 -2.42 7.01
N ASP A 86 20.99 -3.19 6.75
CA ASP A 86 20.90 -4.39 5.91
C ASP A 86 20.70 -5.68 6.70
N GLU A 87 20.77 -5.66 8.04
CA GLU A 87 20.44 -6.82 8.86
C GLU A 87 19.00 -7.28 8.61
N GLU A 88 18.85 -8.31 7.78
CA GLU A 88 17.59 -9.04 7.60
C GLU A 88 17.26 -9.80 8.87
N THR A 89 16.38 -9.25 9.69
CA THR A 89 15.86 -9.98 10.84
C THR A 89 14.49 -10.50 10.54
N ILE A 90 14.36 -11.80 10.44
CA ILE A 90 13.08 -12.51 10.47
C ILE A 90 12.51 -12.33 11.87
N VAL A 91 11.38 -11.60 11.97
CA VAL A 91 10.67 -11.47 13.24
C VAL A 91 10.05 -12.84 13.58
N SER A 92 10.69 -13.59 14.44
CA SER A 92 10.11 -14.77 15.07
C SER A 92 9.34 -14.32 16.31
N LEU A 93 8.04 -14.62 16.37
CA LEU A 93 7.24 -14.34 17.57
C LEU A 93 7.77 -15.20 18.72
N PRO A 94 8.21 -14.59 19.82
CA PRO A 94 8.76 -15.35 20.95
C PRO A 94 7.66 -16.11 21.70
N ALA A 95 8.03 -17.27 22.23
CA ALA A 95 7.18 -18.06 23.12
C ALA A 95 6.86 -17.32 24.45
N PRO A 96 5.76 -17.67 25.16
CA PRO A 96 5.21 -16.90 26.28
C PRO A 96 6.05 -17.03 27.54
N ALA A 97 7.22 -16.88 27.71
CA ALA A 97 8.04 -16.67 28.90
C ALA A 97 9.47 -16.27 28.49
N LEU A 98 9.64 -15.02 28.12
CA LEU A 98 10.95 -14.48 27.75
C LEU A 98 11.73 -14.06 28.99
N SER A 99 13.02 -14.36 29.03
CA SER A 99 13.96 -13.66 29.90
C SER A 99 14.01 -12.16 29.52
N LEU A 100 14.51 -11.32 30.42
CA LEU A 100 14.66 -9.88 30.13
C LEU A 100 15.46 -9.62 28.84
N ALA A 101 16.57 -10.36 28.66
CA ALA A 101 17.40 -10.26 27.46
C ALA A 101 16.65 -10.63 26.17
N GLU A 102 15.84 -11.69 26.21
CA GLU A 102 15.00 -12.07 25.06
C GLU A 102 13.89 -11.05 24.81
N ALA A 103 13.30 -10.47 25.86
CA ALA A 103 12.30 -9.42 25.71
C ALA A 103 12.93 -8.14 25.10
N GLU A 104 14.13 -7.76 25.49
CA GLU A 104 14.88 -6.64 24.91
C GLU A 104 15.23 -6.88 23.45
N ALA A 105 15.67 -8.09 23.09
CA ALA A 105 15.90 -8.50 21.70
C ALA A 105 14.60 -8.43 20.88
N ALA A 106 13.49 -8.99 21.39
CA ALA A 106 12.20 -8.91 20.74
C ALA A 106 11.72 -7.45 20.57
N ALA A 107 11.95 -6.61 21.56
CA ALA A 107 11.63 -5.17 21.46
C ALA A 107 12.47 -4.47 20.37
N ALA A 108 13.72 -4.87 20.17
CA ALA A 108 14.55 -4.38 19.07
C ALA A 108 14.00 -4.83 17.71
N ASP A 109 13.55 -6.08 17.59
CA ASP A 109 12.92 -6.62 16.37
C ASP A 109 11.60 -5.90 16.07
N TYR A 110 10.76 -5.67 17.06
CA TYR A 110 9.55 -4.89 16.88
C TYR A 110 9.85 -3.45 16.43
N ARG A 111 10.89 -2.81 16.96
CA ARG A 111 11.34 -1.48 16.48
C ARG A 111 11.77 -1.53 15.01
N ARG A 112 12.48 -2.57 14.59
CA ARG A 112 12.84 -2.78 13.17
C ARG A 112 11.60 -3.02 12.31
N ALA A 113 10.65 -3.82 12.79
CA ALA A 113 9.38 -4.10 12.11
C ALA A 113 8.37 -2.92 12.10
N ALA A 114 8.58 -1.88 12.91
CA ALA A 114 7.68 -0.71 12.99
C ALA A 114 7.49 0.03 11.66
N ARG A 115 8.32 -0.24 10.66
CA ARG A 115 8.23 0.33 9.31
C ARG A 115 7.98 -0.77 8.28
N ALA A 116 6.99 -0.54 7.41
CA ALA A 116 6.72 -1.44 6.29
C ALA A 116 7.95 -1.58 5.38
N ASP A 117 8.18 -2.78 4.81
CA ASP A 117 9.35 -3.12 3.99
C ASP A 117 9.63 -2.13 2.86
N ASN A 118 8.59 -1.64 2.18
CA ASN A 118 8.75 -0.62 1.15
C ASN A 118 9.30 0.71 1.71
N THR A 119 8.93 1.07 2.95
CA THR A 119 9.47 2.27 3.62
C THR A 119 10.92 2.02 4.01
N ARG A 120 11.24 0.83 4.55
CA ARG A 120 12.62 0.44 4.90
C ARG A 120 13.51 0.46 3.66
N ARG A 121 13.08 -0.16 2.55
CA ARG A 121 13.81 -0.14 1.27
C ARG A 121 14.06 1.29 0.76
N ALA A 122 13.03 2.16 0.83
CA ALA A 122 13.16 3.54 0.40
C ALA A 122 14.11 4.34 1.33
N TYR A 123 14.06 4.08 2.64
CA TYR A 123 14.96 4.73 3.61
C TYR A 123 16.40 4.25 3.43
N ARG A 124 16.63 2.94 3.24
CA ARG A 124 17.94 2.38 2.91
C ARG A 124 18.57 3.07 1.70
N ALA A 125 17.84 3.17 0.59
CA ALA A 125 18.33 3.86 -0.60
C ALA A 125 18.62 5.37 -0.34
N ALA A 126 17.81 6.02 0.50
CA ALA A 126 18.03 7.42 0.85
C ALA A 126 19.26 7.60 1.75
N VAL A 127 19.46 6.72 2.72
CA VAL A 127 20.63 6.72 3.62
C VAL A 127 21.91 6.42 2.82
N ALA A 128 21.90 5.37 2.00
CA ALA A 128 23.05 5.05 1.15
C ALA A 128 23.48 6.23 0.31
N ARG A 129 22.54 6.92 -0.36
CA ARG A 129 22.86 8.12 -1.14
C ARG A 129 23.42 9.26 -0.30
N PHE A 130 22.93 9.44 0.93
CA PHE A 130 23.47 10.45 1.85
C PHE A 130 24.90 10.10 2.29
N THR A 131 25.13 8.84 2.65
CA THR A 131 26.46 8.34 3.05
C THR A 131 27.46 8.49 1.93
N ASP A 132 27.10 8.12 0.67
CA ASP A 132 27.94 8.34 -0.51
C ASP A 132 28.32 9.81 -0.69
N TRP A 133 27.32 10.70 -0.53
CA TRP A 133 27.53 12.14 -0.63
C TRP A 133 28.46 12.66 0.49
N CYS A 134 28.25 12.21 1.73
CA CYS A 134 29.14 12.58 2.84
C CYS A 134 30.57 12.14 2.59
N HIS A 135 30.76 10.92 2.11
CA HIS A 135 32.10 10.42 1.74
C HIS A 135 32.75 11.27 0.64
N GLU A 136 31.98 11.61 -0.40
CA GLU A 136 32.45 12.47 -1.53
C GLU A 136 32.95 13.83 -1.04
N TYR A 137 32.30 14.42 -0.02
CA TYR A 137 32.62 15.74 0.51
C TYR A 137 33.37 15.75 1.84
N GLY A 138 33.88 14.58 2.29
CA GLY A 138 34.63 14.46 3.56
C GLY A 138 33.80 14.83 4.80
N GLN A 139 32.49 14.57 4.76
CA GLN A 139 31.56 14.87 5.86
C GLN A 139 31.24 13.63 6.68
N VAL A 140 30.90 13.83 7.96
CA VAL A 140 30.42 12.76 8.84
C VAL A 140 28.93 12.51 8.56
N ALA A 141 28.59 11.22 8.25
CA ALA A 141 27.21 10.83 7.94
C ALA A 141 26.38 10.56 9.21
N LEU A 142 27.02 10.09 10.31
CA LEU A 142 26.34 9.77 11.56
C LEU A 142 27.30 9.92 12.77
N PRO A 143 27.01 10.79 13.78
CA PRO A 143 25.96 11.81 13.70
C PRO A 143 26.30 12.91 12.68
N ALA A 144 25.33 13.28 11.84
CA ALA A 144 25.53 14.35 10.87
C ALA A 144 25.23 15.72 11.50
N ALA A 145 26.04 16.72 11.14
CA ALA A 145 25.77 18.11 11.49
C ALA A 145 24.54 18.64 10.71
N PRO A 146 23.75 19.57 11.27
CA PRO A 146 22.63 20.19 10.57
C PRO A 146 23.04 20.84 9.26
N GLU A 147 24.24 21.46 9.20
CA GLU A 147 24.81 22.10 8.02
C GLU A 147 25.04 21.08 6.89
N THR A 148 25.55 19.89 7.23
CA THR A 148 25.77 18.78 6.29
C THR A 148 24.45 18.31 5.69
N VAL A 149 23.40 18.14 6.51
CA VAL A 149 22.09 17.72 6.03
C VAL A 149 21.42 18.81 5.17
N ALA A 150 21.54 20.09 5.55
CA ALA A 150 21.02 21.21 4.76
C ALA A 150 21.70 21.28 3.39
N ALA A 151 23.05 21.17 3.35
CA ALA A 151 23.84 21.18 2.12
C ALA A 151 23.49 20.00 1.20
N PHE A 152 23.37 18.79 1.76
CA PHE A 152 22.93 17.61 1.02
C PHE A 152 21.55 17.81 0.36
N LEU A 153 20.55 18.28 1.13
CA LEU A 153 19.21 18.50 0.59
C LEU A 153 19.21 19.58 -0.52
N ALA A 154 20.03 20.63 -0.37
CA ALA A 154 20.18 21.67 -1.38
C ALA A 154 20.87 21.12 -2.64
N ALA A 155 21.94 20.34 -2.50
CA ALA A 155 22.63 19.69 -3.62
C ALA A 155 21.69 18.77 -4.40
N GLU A 156 20.91 17.96 -3.71
CA GLU A 156 19.93 17.06 -4.33
C GLU A 156 18.77 17.81 -5.00
N ALA A 157 18.35 18.95 -4.45
CA ALA A 157 17.38 19.85 -5.08
C ALA A 157 17.96 20.44 -6.37
N GLY A 158 19.24 20.89 -6.36
CA GLY A 158 19.96 21.39 -7.54
C GLY A 158 20.09 20.35 -8.66
N ARG A 159 20.13 19.06 -8.32
CA ARG A 159 20.07 17.94 -9.29
C ARG A 159 18.68 17.75 -9.91
N GLY A 160 17.69 18.52 -9.52
CA GLY A 160 16.33 18.48 -10.06
C GLY A 160 15.43 17.42 -9.44
N LEU A 161 15.76 16.87 -8.27
CA LEU A 161 14.92 15.89 -7.61
C LEU A 161 13.57 16.50 -7.17
N ALA A 162 12.52 15.70 -7.28
CA ALA A 162 11.20 16.11 -6.85
C ALA A 162 11.15 16.36 -5.33
N VAL A 163 10.41 17.37 -4.90
CA VAL A 163 10.23 17.72 -3.48
C VAL A 163 9.78 16.54 -2.62
N ASN A 164 8.93 15.64 -3.16
CA ASN A 164 8.50 14.44 -2.43
C ASN A 164 9.66 13.44 -2.20
N THR A 165 10.60 13.33 -3.14
CA THR A 165 11.81 12.52 -2.95
C THR A 165 12.71 13.13 -1.87
N LEU A 166 12.85 14.45 -1.87
CA LEU A 166 13.61 15.15 -0.83
C LEU A 166 12.95 15.04 0.56
N ARG A 167 11.60 15.05 0.61
CA ARG A 167 10.86 14.79 1.85
C ARG A 167 11.12 13.39 2.39
N LEU A 168 11.16 12.39 1.50
CA LEU A 168 11.52 11.02 1.87
C LEU A 168 12.94 10.97 2.45
N ARG A 169 13.93 11.60 1.80
CA ARG A 169 15.33 11.66 2.29
C ARG A 169 15.42 12.34 3.64
N HIS A 170 14.77 13.49 3.80
CA HIS A 170 14.69 14.19 5.09
C HIS A 170 14.11 13.28 6.20
N ALA A 171 13.02 12.54 5.90
CA ALA A 171 12.43 11.61 6.85
C ALA A 171 13.34 10.41 7.16
N ALA A 172 14.06 9.91 6.16
CA ALA A 172 15.02 8.81 6.33
C ALA A 172 16.19 9.22 7.23
N LEU A 173 16.76 10.42 7.03
CA LEU A 173 17.84 10.94 7.86
C LEU A 173 17.39 11.20 9.31
N ARG A 174 16.16 11.72 9.48
CA ARG A 174 15.57 11.82 10.82
C ARG A 174 15.47 10.45 11.50
N TYR A 175 14.98 9.45 10.78
CA TYR A 175 14.81 8.10 11.30
C TYR A 175 16.15 7.45 11.64
N LEU A 176 17.17 7.59 10.78
CA LEU A 176 18.51 7.11 11.00
C LEU A 176 19.08 7.59 12.34
N HIS A 177 19.08 8.91 12.58
CA HIS A 177 19.64 9.49 13.79
C HIS A 177 18.87 9.06 15.05
N LEU A 178 17.53 9.07 15.00
CA LEU A 178 16.71 8.61 16.12
C LEU A 178 16.97 7.13 16.45
N LEU A 179 17.13 6.29 15.43
CA LEU A 179 17.40 4.86 15.63
C LEU A 179 18.80 4.64 16.23
N ALA A 180 19.75 5.49 15.88
CA ALA A 180 21.12 5.48 16.41
C ALA A 180 21.27 6.18 17.77
N GLY A 181 20.18 6.69 18.34
CA GLY A 181 20.22 7.39 19.65
C GLY A 181 20.72 8.82 19.59
N TYR A 182 20.89 9.40 18.38
CA TYR A 182 21.34 10.78 18.24
C TYR A 182 20.18 11.78 18.05
N PRO A 183 20.33 13.01 18.48
CA PRO A 183 19.38 14.08 18.15
C PRO A 183 19.27 14.24 16.64
N PRO A 184 18.05 14.24 16.05
CA PRO A 184 17.91 14.33 14.62
C PRO A 184 18.28 15.74 14.10
N PRO A 185 19.30 15.87 13.22
CA PRO A 185 19.72 17.17 12.68
C PRO A 185 18.63 17.86 11.86
N THR A 186 17.66 17.08 11.38
CA THR A 186 16.48 17.55 10.66
C THR A 186 15.52 18.39 11.52
N ALA A 187 15.65 18.36 12.84
CA ALA A 187 14.89 19.22 13.76
C ALA A 187 15.49 20.64 13.87
N SER A 188 16.71 20.85 13.38
CA SER A 188 17.35 22.16 13.39
C SER A 188 16.56 23.20 12.58
N PRO A 189 16.46 24.45 13.08
CA PRO A 189 15.89 25.58 12.33
C PRO A 189 16.56 25.78 10.95
N LEU A 190 17.87 25.56 10.85
CA LEU A 190 18.63 25.66 9.59
C LEU A 190 18.10 24.69 8.55
N VAL A 191 17.97 23.40 8.89
CA VAL A 191 17.47 22.37 7.97
C VAL A 191 16.01 22.64 7.61
N SER A 192 15.19 23.02 8.58
CA SER A 192 13.78 23.34 8.38
C SER A 192 13.58 24.52 7.43
N ALA A 193 14.36 25.61 7.61
CA ALA A 193 14.33 26.78 6.75
C ALA A 193 14.82 26.46 5.34
N THR A 194 15.95 25.72 5.22
CA THR A 194 16.48 25.25 3.92
C THR A 194 15.44 24.42 3.17
N PHE A 195 14.82 23.45 3.85
CA PHE A 195 13.82 22.60 3.23
C PHE A 195 12.55 23.38 2.85
N ALA A 196 12.13 24.38 3.64
CA ALA A 196 11.03 25.27 3.28
C ALA A 196 11.36 26.11 2.04
N GLY A 197 12.60 26.62 1.93
CA GLY A 197 13.09 27.34 0.74
C GLY A 197 13.08 26.46 -0.51
N ILE A 198 13.60 25.23 -0.41
CA ILE A 198 13.57 24.24 -1.49
C ILE A 198 12.12 23.98 -1.95
N ARG A 199 11.18 23.78 -1.03
CA ARG A 199 9.77 23.56 -1.35
C ARG A 199 9.13 24.73 -2.10
N ARG A 200 9.53 25.97 -1.81
CA ARG A 200 9.04 27.16 -2.54
C ARG A 200 9.66 27.25 -3.92
N ALA A 201 11.00 27.10 -4.02
CA ALA A 201 11.73 27.27 -5.28
C ALA A 201 11.42 26.16 -6.29
N HIS A 202 11.22 24.91 -5.82
CA HIS A 202 11.00 23.74 -6.66
C HIS A 202 9.53 23.29 -6.70
N ARG A 203 8.58 24.21 -6.53
CA ARG A 203 7.15 23.91 -6.70
C ARG A 203 6.88 23.45 -8.13
N ARG A 204 6.52 22.20 -8.30
CA ARG A 204 6.03 21.65 -9.57
C ARG A 204 4.71 20.96 -9.32
N PRO A 205 3.70 21.15 -10.18
CA PRO A 205 2.46 20.37 -10.11
C PRO A 205 2.80 18.87 -10.15
N LEU A 206 2.17 18.11 -9.27
CA LEU A 206 2.37 16.67 -9.24
C LEU A 206 1.76 16.08 -10.50
N ARG A 207 2.57 15.55 -11.41
CA ARG A 207 2.08 14.80 -12.56
C ARG A 207 1.60 13.44 -12.09
N LYS A 208 0.30 13.35 -11.83
CA LYS A 208 -0.34 12.07 -11.50
C LYS A 208 -0.44 11.22 -12.76
N LYS A 209 -0.34 9.90 -12.62
CA LYS A 209 -0.60 8.98 -13.72
C LYS A 209 -2.07 9.05 -14.11
N THR A 210 -2.36 8.90 -15.41
CA THR A 210 -3.71 8.94 -15.95
C THR A 210 -4.59 7.84 -15.36
N ALA A 211 -5.85 8.16 -15.08
CA ALA A 211 -6.85 7.18 -14.68
C ALA A 211 -7.18 6.27 -15.86
N LEU A 212 -7.15 4.96 -15.65
CA LEU A 212 -7.56 3.99 -16.68
C LEU A 212 -9.07 3.73 -16.53
N VAL A 213 -9.88 4.67 -17.00
CA VAL A 213 -11.35 4.58 -16.94
C VAL A 213 -11.89 3.47 -17.87
N ILE A 214 -13.20 3.23 -17.85
CA ILE A 214 -13.84 2.04 -18.43
C ILE A 214 -13.55 1.85 -19.93
N ASP A 215 -13.61 2.89 -20.76
CA ASP A 215 -13.43 2.75 -22.22
C ASP A 215 -11.97 2.50 -22.60
N PRO A 216 -10.96 3.25 -22.12
CA PRO A 216 -9.55 2.89 -22.24
C PRO A 216 -9.23 1.49 -21.70
N LEU A 217 -9.84 1.08 -20.57
CA LEU A 217 -9.66 -0.28 -20.03
C LEU A 217 -10.20 -1.32 -21.02
N ARG A 218 -11.39 -1.12 -21.57
CA ARG A 218 -11.98 -2.03 -22.57
C ARG A 218 -11.09 -2.15 -23.79
N ALA A 219 -10.64 -1.03 -24.35
CA ALA A 219 -9.71 -1.02 -25.46
C ALA A 219 -8.42 -1.80 -25.17
N ALA A 220 -7.85 -1.62 -23.99
CA ALA A 220 -6.64 -2.35 -23.55
C ALA A 220 -6.91 -3.86 -23.42
N VAL A 221 -8.02 -4.25 -22.79
CA VAL A 221 -8.39 -5.65 -22.57
C VAL A 221 -8.64 -6.40 -23.91
N GLN A 222 -9.21 -5.72 -24.91
CA GLN A 222 -9.45 -6.28 -26.25
C GLN A 222 -8.16 -6.61 -27.00
N GLN A 223 -7.03 -5.97 -26.67
CA GLN A 223 -5.73 -6.27 -27.28
C GLN A 223 -5.04 -7.48 -26.65
N ILE A 224 -5.59 -8.04 -25.56
CA ILE A 224 -4.95 -9.12 -24.83
C ILE A 224 -5.25 -10.47 -25.50
N PRO A 225 -4.24 -11.18 -26.04
CA PRO A 225 -4.45 -12.47 -26.68
C PRO A 225 -4.79 -13.56 -25.65
N ALA A 226 -5.51 -14.61 -26.08
CA ALA A 226 -5.85 -15.77 -25.26
C ALA A 226 -4.64 -16.72 -25.06
N THR A 227 -3.51 -16.18 -24.64
CA THR A 227 -2.31 -16.93 -24.26
C THR A 227 -2.21 -16.99 -22.74
N LEU A 228 -1.44 -17.92 -22.19
CA LEU A 228 -1.28 -18.03 -20.73
C LEU A 228 -0.87 -16.70 -20.05
N PRO A 229 0.14 -15.93 -20.54
CA PRO A 229 0.42 -14.59 -20.02
C PRO A 229 -0.74 -13.61 -20.25
N GLY A 230 -1.45 -13.72 -21.36
CA GLY A 230 -2.60 -12.87 -21.65
C GLY A 230 -3.75 -13.11 -20.69
N LEU A 231 -4.09 -14.35 -20.38
CA LEU A 231 -5.13 -14.70 -19.40
C LEU A 231 -4.80 -14.10 -18.03
N ARG A 232 -3.54 -14.22 -17.58
CA ARG A 232 -3.09 -13.59 -16.34
C ARG A 232 -3.26 -12.06 -16.38
N ASP A 233 -2.76 -11.43 -17.42
CA ASP A 233 -2.77 -9.96 -17.53
C ASP A 233 -4.21 -9.44 -17.63
N ARG A 234 -5.11 -10.16 -18.33
CA ARG A 234 -6.54 -9.83 -18.40
C ARG A 234 -7.20 -9.92 -17.02
N ALA A 235 -7.00 -11.01 -16.29
CA ALA A 235 -7.51 -11.16 -14.94
C ALA A 235 -6.96 -10.07 -14.01
N LEU A 236 -5.67 -9.78 -14.09
CA LEU A 236 -5.00 -8.75 -13.29
C LEU A 236 -5.60 -7.35 -13.53
N LEU A 237 -5.81 -6.94 -14.79
CA LEU A 237 -6.40 -5.64 -15.11
C LEU A 237 -7.84 -5.55 -14.61
N LEU A 238 -8.65 -6.57 -14.84
CA LEU A 238 -10.09 -6.55 -14.52
C LEU A 238 -10.34 -6.66 -13.02
N VAL A 239 -9.64 -7.55 -12.31
CA VAL A 239 -9.73 -7.66 -10.84
C VAL A 239 -9.20 -6.38 -10.17
N GLY A 240 -8.05 -5.87 -10.61
CA GLY A 240 -7.47 -4.65 -10.07
C GLY A 240 -8.37 -3.42 -10.25
N PHE A 241 -9.08 -3.33 -11.37
CA PHE A 241 -10.07 -2.28 -11.64
C PHE A 241 -11.33 -2.50 -10.81
N ALA A 242 -12.00 -3.65 -10.95
CA ALA A 242 -13.31 -3.91 -10.36
C ALA A 242 -13.30 -3.86 -8.83
N ALA A 243 -12.19 -4.21 -8.18
CA ALA A 243 -12.01 -4.12 -6.73
C ALA A 243 -11.24 -2.86 -6.27
N ALA A 244 -10.92 -1.95 -7.18
CA ALA A 244 -10.15 -0.72 -6.91
C ALA A 244 -8.86 -0.96 -6.08
N LEU A 245 -8.15 -2.06 -6.32
CA LEU A 245 -7.02 -2.48 -5.52
C LEU A 245 -5.77 -1.62 -5.76
N ARG A 246 -4.97 -1.46 -4.70
CA ARG A 246 -3.59 -0.96 -4.87
C ARG A 246 -2.75 -2.03 -5.56
N PRO A 247 -1.70 -1.68 -6.32
CA PRO A 247 -0.82 -2.67 -6.94
C PRO A 247 -0.25 -3.70 -5.97
N SER A 248 0.06 -3.29 -4.74
CA SER A 248 0.55 -4.19 -3.69
C SER A 248 -0.52 -5.13 -3.15
N GLU A 249 -1.77 -4.65 -3.00
CA GLU A 249 -2.91 -5.48 -2.59
C GLU A 249 -3.21 -6.53 -3.67
N LEU A 250 -3.25 -6.10 -4.95
CA LEU A 250 -3.48 -6.98 -6.09
C LEU A 250 -2.40 -8.07 -6.23
N ALA A 251 -1.12 -7.69 -6.10
CA ALA A 251 -0.01 -8.64 -6.18
C ALA A 251 0.01 -9.65 -5.02
N ALA A 252 -0.49 -9.25 -3.84
CA ALA A 252 -0.50 -10.07 -2.63
C ALA A 252 -1.75 -10.97 -2.51
N LEU A 253 -2.72 -10.90 -3.45
CA LEU A 253 -3.89 -11.78 -3.42
C LEU A 253 -3.50 -13.24 -3.51
N THR A 254 -4.12 -14.07 -2.66
CA THR A 254 -3.99 -15.53 -2.69
C THR A 254 -5.35 -16.19 -2.92
N PHE A 255 -5.33 -17.47 -3.24
CA PHE A 255 -6.54 -18.26 -3.48
C PHE A 255 -7.43 -18.33 -2.22
N GLU A 256 -6.82 -18.38 -1.05
CA GLU A 256 -7.49 -18.43 0.25
C GLU A 256 -8.23 -17.13 0.59
N HIS A 257 -7.94 -16.05 -0.11
CA HIS A 257 -8.66 -14.77 0.04
C HIS A 257 -9.98 -14.73 -0.74
N LEU A 258 -10.32 -15.77 -1.50
CA LEU A 258 -11.51 -15.83 -2.35
C LEU A 258 -12.64 -16.60 -1.67
N THR A 259 -13.78 -15.97 -1.48
CA THR A 259 -15.03 -16.65 -1.14
C THR A 259 -16.01 -16.50 -2.30
N ARG A 260 -16.43 -17.61 -2.90
CA ARG A 260 -17.30 -17.61 -4.08
C ARG A 260 -18.76 -17.54 -3.67
N HIS A 261 -19.53 -16.77 -4.44
CA HIS A 261 -20.97 -16.63 -4.36
C HIS A 261 -21.58 -16.73 -5.76
N ASP A 262 -22.90 -16.90 -5.88
CA ASP A 262 -23.59 -17.06 -7.17
C ASP A 262 -23.46 -15.80 -8.06
N ASP A 263 -23.38 -14.61 -7.44
CA ASP A 263 -23.32 -13.31 -8.11
C ASP A 263 -21.95 -12.65 -8.12
N GLY A 264 -20.92 -13.34 -7.60
CA GLY A 264 -19.55 -12.79 -7.58
C GLY A 264 -18.58 -13.50 -6.64
N ILE A 265 -17.54 -12.77 -6.27
CA ILE A 265 -16.50 -13.23 -5.35
C ILE A 265 -16.27 -12.17 -4.27
N ALA A 266 -16.34 -12.56 -3.00
CA ALA A 266 -15.84 -11.76 -1.90
C ALA A 266 -14.32 -11.95 -1.79
N LEU A 267 -13.58 -10.85 -1.85
CA LEU A 267 -12.13 -10.81 -1.62
C LEU A 267 -11.88 -10.38 -0.18
N VAL A 268 -11.26 -11.21 0.61
CA VAL A 268 -10.81 -10.87 1.95
C VAL A 268 -9.37 -10.35 1.86
N LEU A 269 -9.19 -9.08 2.15
CA LEU A 269 -7.86 -8.46 2.22
C LEU A 269 -7.43 -8.46 3.69
N PRO A 270 -6.44 -9.28 4.09
CA PRO A 270 -6.07 -9.45 5.49
C PRO A 270 -5.51 -8.17 6.11
N TRP A 271 -4.94 -7.29 5.29
CA TRP A 271 -4.47 -5.97 5.72
C TRP A 271 -4.51 -4.98 4.57
N ARG A 272 -4.71 -3.70 4.89
CA ARG A 272 -4.57 -2.57 3.97
C ARG A 272 -3.59 -1.56 4.55
N LYS A 273 -2.99 -0.74 3.69
CA LYS A 273 -2.06 0.32 4.14
C LYS A 273 -2.64 1.23 5.23
N ASN A 274 -3.97 1.35 5.29
CA ASN A 274 -4.69 2.17 6.27
C ASN A 274 -5.36 1.33 7.37
N ASP A 275 -5.19 0.02 7.35
CA ASP A 275 -5.69 -0.94 8.34
C ASP A 275 -4.47 -1.53 9.05
N GLN A 276 -3.94 -0.77 10.01
CA GLN A 276 -2.75 -1.16 10.77
C GLN A 276 -3.07 -2.19 11.86
N GLU A 277 -4.34 -2.32 12.22
CA GLU A 277 -4.83 -3.26 13.23
C GLU A 277 -5.29 -4.59 12.62
N ALA A 278 -5.15 -4.72 11.28
CA ALA A 278 -5.47 -5.94 10.52
C ALA A 278 -6.90 -6.48 10.75
N HIS A 279 -7.89 -5.59 10.88
CA HIS A 279 -9.31 -5.98 11.00
C HIS A 279 -9.81 -6.70 9.75
N GLY A 280 -9.03 -6.66 8.66
CA GLY A 280 -9.40 -7.18 7.36
C GLY A 280 -10.44 -6.31 6.65
N THR A 281 -10.42 -6.35 5.35
CA THR A 281 -11.42 -5.63 4.54
C THR A 281 -11.97 -6.59 3.51
N GLN A 282 -13.28 -6.72 3.45
CA GLN A 282 -13.94 -7.43 2.35
C GLN A 282 -14.18 -6.46 1.20
N VAL A 283 -13.88 -6.91 -0.01
CA VAL A 283 -14.16 -6.20 -1.26
C VAL A 283 -14.93 -7.14 -2.18
N TRP A 284 -16.01 -6.64 -2.74
CA TRP A 284 -16.85 -7.41 -3.65
C TRP A 284 -16.35 -7.31 -5.08
N LEU A 285 -16.21 -8.46 -5.74
CA LEU A 285 -15.89 -8.59 -7.14
C LEU A 285 -17.15 -9.11 -7.86
N PRO A 286 -17.92 -8.25 -8.55
CA PRO A 286 -19.19 -8.66 -9.14
C PRO A 286 -18.99 -9.57 -10.34
N SER A 287 -19.87 -10.56 -10.51
CA SER A 287 -19.99 -11.30 -11.76
C SER A 287 -20.67 -10.40 -12.80
N GLY A 288 -19.97 -10.13 -13.91
CA GLY A 288 -20.46 -9.28 -15.00
C GLY A 288 -20.97 -10.10 -16.18
N ARG A 289 -21.79 -9.48 -17.01
CA ARG A 289 -22.33 -10.09 -18.24
C ARG A 289 -21.55 -9.72 -19.50
N THR A 290 -20.51 -8.90 -19.36
CA THR A 290 -19.73 -8.39 -20.49
C THR A 290 -18.36 -9.06 -20.58
N ASP A 291 -17.63 -8.74 -21.65
CA ASP A 291 -16.22 -9.11 -21.85
C ASP A 291 -15.27 -8.55 -20.76
N LEU A 292 -15.76 -7.62 -19.94
CA LEU A 292 -15.03 -7.05 -18.80
C LEU A 292 -15.36 -7.72 -17.46
N CYS A 293 -15.97 -8.91 -17.46
CA CYS A 293 -16.26 -9.66 -16.25
C CYS A 293 -14.97 -10.07 -15.53
N PRO A 294 -14.70 -9.55 -14.32
CA PRO A 294 -13.50 -9.88 -13.57
C PRO A 294 -13.50 -11.33 -13.07
N VAL A 295 -14.67 -11.86 -12.73
CA VAL A 295 -14.83 -13.25 -12.24
C VAL A 295 -14.48 -14.24 -13.36
N THR A 296 -15.08 -14.08 -14.54
CA THR A 296 -14.79 -14.93 -15.71
C THR A 296 -13.31 -14.89 -16.11
N ALA A 297 -12.71 -13.69 -16.06
CA ALA A 297 -11.29 -13.53 -16.39
C ALA A 297 -10.37 -14.20 -15.34
N LEU A 298 -10.73 -14.08 -14.06
CA LEU A 298 -10.00 -14.72 -12.97
C LEU A 298 -10.10 -16.24 -13.08
N ASP A 299 -11.29 -16.78 -13.32
CA ASP A 299 -11.52 -18.22 -13.46
C ASP A 299 -10.76 -18.80 -14.66
N ALA A 300 -10.78 -18.14 -15.80
CA ALA A 300 -10.01 -18.53 -16.96
C ALA A 300 -8.51 -18.59 -16.70
N TRP A 301 -8.00 -17.61 -15.94
CA TRP A 301 -6.59 -17.60 -15.53
C TRP A 301 -6.27 -18.72 -14.55
N LEU A 302 -7.06 -18.88 -13.47
CA LEU A 302 -6.83 -19.89 -12.44
C LEU A 302 -6.87 -21.31 -13.04
N ALA A 303 -7.83 -21.58 -13.91
CA ALA A 303 -7.96 -22.86 -14.61
C ALA A 303 -6.77 -23.12 -15.54
N ALA A 304 -6.37 -22.13 -16.36
CA ALA A 304 -5.26 -22.29 -17.29
C ALA A 304 -3.89 -22.41 -16.60
N ALA A 305 -3.77 -21.88 -15.40
CA ALA A 305 -2.55 -21.91 -14.59
C ALA A 305 -2.56 -23.01 -13.53
N GLU A 306 -3.65 -23.79 -13.41
CA GLU A 306 -3.84 -24.84 -12.42
C GLU A 306 -3.59 -24.37 -10.99
N ILE A 307 -4.09 -23.14 -10.66
CA ILE A 307 -3.90 -22.53 -9.33
C ILE A 307 -5.08 -22.90 -8.44
N ALA A 308 -4.83 -23.69 -7.40
CA ALA A 308 -5.78 -24.08 -6.38
C ALA A 308 -5.38 -23.64 -4.96
N ALA A 309 -4.21 -23.02 -4.79
CA ALA A 309 -3.72 -22.53 -3.51
C ALA A 309 -2.62 -21.47 -3.70
N GLY A 310 -2.40 -20.62 -2.67
CA GLY A 310 -1.35 -19.62 -2.64
C GLY A 310 -1.58 -18.44 -3.60
N PRO A 311 -0.51 -17.72 -4.02
CA PRO A 311 -0.64 -16.50 -4.80
C PRO A 311 -1.45 -16.65 -6.07
N LEU A 312 -2.42 -15.75 -6.30
CA LEU A 312 -3.26 -15.75 -7.51
C LEU A 312 -2.45 -15.36 -8.74
N PHE A 313 -1.66 -14.29 -8.63
CA PHE A 313 -0.88 -13.78 -9.75
C PHE A 313 0.57 -14.17 -9.60
N ARG A 314 1.05 -15.02 -10.51
CA ARG A 314 2.39 -15.63 -10.46
C ARG A 314 3.22 -15.21 -11.65
N ARG A 315 4.54 -15.24 -11.49
CA ARG A 315 5.48 -14.98 -12.57
C ARG A 315 5.42 -16.09 -13.62
N ILE A 316 5.50 -15.70 -14.88
CA ILE A 316 5.49 -16.63 -16.03
C ILE A 316 6.78 -16.42 -16.81
N TRP A 317 7.46 -17.52 -17.13
CA TRP A 317 8.63 -17.52 -18.00
C TRP A 317 8.28 -18.24 -19.29
N ARG A 318 8.62 -17.63 -20.42
CA ARG A 318 8.58 -18.30 -21.71
C ARG A 318 9.77 -19.24 -21.80
N LEU A 319 9.50 -20.52 -22.04
CA LEU A 319 10.52 -21.52 -22.23
C LEU A 319 11.10 -21.40 -23.65
N PRO A 320 12.40 -21.67 -23.83
CA PRO A 320 12.98 -21.74 -25.15
C PRO A 320 12.29 -22.83 -25.97
N PRO A 321 12.18 -22.68 -27.30
CA PRO A 321 11.64 -23.71 -28.16
C PRO A 321 12.49 -24.98 -28.05
N PRO A 322 11.89 -26.15 -28.22
CA PRO A 322 12.62 -27.43 -28.24
C PRO A 322 13.78 -27.37 -29.24
N ARG A 323 14.91 -27.95 -28.87
CA ARG A 323 16.03 -28.12 -29.80
C ARG A 323 15.61 -29.01 -30.94
N VAL A 324 15.72 -28.56 -32.18
CA VAL A 324 15.47 -29.32 -33.39
C VAL A 324 16.79 -29.90 -33.90
N ARG A 325 16.77 -31.16 -34.34
CA ARG A 325 17.96 -31.77 -34.95
C ARG A 325 18.41 -30.92 -36.16
N ARG A 326 19.71 -30.82 -36.33
CA ARG A 326 20.32 -30.08 -37.46
C ARG A 326 19.78 -30.63 -38.78
N GLY A 327 19.22 -29.78 -39.63
CA GLY A 327 18.61 -30.16 -40.91
C GLY A 327 17.10 -30.45 -40.90
N ALA A 328 16.46 -30.54 -39.75
CA ALA A 328 15.01 -30.71 -39.69
C ALA A 328 14.27 -29.36 -39.87
N LYS A 329 13.23 -29.36 -40.70
CA LYS A 329 12.36 -28.19 -40.89
C LYS A 329 11.63 -27.90 -39.56
N ARG A 330 11.80 -26.67 -39.03
CA ARG A 330 11.15 -26.24 -37.80
C ARG A 330 9.66 -26.00 -38.04
N LYS A 331 8.80 -26.86 -37.52
CA LYS A 331 7.35 -26.57 -37.45
C LYS A 331 7.09 -25.53 -36.37
N PRO A 332 6.18 -24.56 -36.58
CA PRO A 332 5.74 -23.65 -35.52
C PRO A 332 5.18 -24.48 -34.36
N ALA A 333 5.83 -24.43 -33.22
CA ALA A 333 5.33 -25.08 -32.00
C ALA A 333 4.68 -24.00 -31.09
N PRO A 334 3.61 -24.32 -30.37
CA PRO A 334 3.00 -23.41 -29.43
C PRO A 334 4.02 -22.98 -28.37
N ALA A 335 3.91 -21.71 -27.92
CA ALA A 335 4.79 -21.21 -26.90
C ALA A 335 4.59 -21.98 -25.59
N ARG A 336 5.69 -22.44 -25.01
CA ARG A 336 5.69 -23.18 -23.73
C ARG A 336 6.00 -22.19 -22.62
N TYR A 337 5.35 -22.36 -21.48
CA TYR A 337 5.51 -21.49 -20.32
C TYR A 337 5.77 -22.31 -19.06
N ARG A 338 6.51 -21.71 -18.13
CA ARG A 338 6.64 -22.17 -16.76
C ARG A 338 6.02 -21.12 -15.85
N ILE A 339 5.18 -21.54 -14.92
CA ILE A 339 4.56 -20.70 -13.91
C ILE A 339 5.35 -20.85 -12.61
N GLY A 340 5.61 -19.75 -11.93
CA GLY A 340 6.23 -19.73 -10.62
C GLY A 340 5.25 -20.06 -9.51
N THR A 341 5.77 -20.21 -8.30
CA THR A 341 4.98 -20.41 -7.07
C THR A 341 4.83 -19.12 -6.28
N ALA A 342 5.77 -18.18 -6.42
CA ALA A 342 5.74 -16.90 -5.72
C ALA A 342 4.82 -15.87 -6.39
N ALA A 343 4.29 -14.92 -5.61
CA ALA A 343 3.54 -13.77 -6.08
C ALA A 343 4.38 -12.91 -7.05
N ILE A 344 3.71 -12.21 -7.97
CA ILE A 344 4.35 -11.16 -8.77
C ILE A 344 4.69 -9.95 -7.89
N ASP A 345 5.66 -9.14 -8.35
CA ASP A 345 5.94 -7.84 -7.76
C ASP A 345 4.97 -6.75 -8.25
N THR A 346 4.95 -5.62 -7.57
CA THR A 346 4.12 -4.47 -7.92
C THR A 346 4.50 -3.84 -9.27
N ASP A 347 5.76 -3.98 -9.67
CA ASP A 347 6.25 -3.46 -10.96
C ASP A 347 5.70 -4.27 -12.11
N SER A 348 5.49 -5.57 -11.93
CA SER A 348 4.81 -6.44 -12.90
C SER A 348 3.38 -5.96 -13.20
N VAL A 349 2.65 -5.49 -12.17
CA VAL A 349 1.32 -4.88 -12.35
C VAL A 349 1.42 -3.63 -13.22
N ALA A 350 2.37 -2.73 -12.91
CA ALA A 350 2.59 -1.51 -13.69
C ALA A 350 3.00 -1.79 -15.13
N LEU A 351 3.84 -2.81 -15.35
CA LEU A 351 4.26 -3.24 -16.69
C LEU A 351 3.10 -3.80 -17.51
N ALA A 352 2.22 -4.62 -16.90
CA ALA A 352 1.03 -5.12 -17.59
C ALA A 352 0.09 -3.97 -18.02
N VAL A 353 -0.17 -3.01 -17.14
CA VAL A 353 -0.98 -1.83 -17.46
C VAL A 353 -0.36 -1.05 -18.63
N LYS A 354 0.93 -0.70 -18.56
CA LYS A 354 1.63 0.03 -19.62
C LYS A 354 1.62 -0.70 -20.96
N LYS A 355 1.87 -2.01 -20.91
CA LYS A 355 1.91 -2.86 -22.12
C LYS A 355 0.58 -2.82 -22.86
N TRP A 356 -0.52 -3.03 -22.15
CA TRP A 356 -1.81 -3.20 -22.80
C TRP A 356 -2.48 -1.88 -23.16
N THR A 357 -2.22 -0.80 -22.41
CA THR A 357 -2.61 0.55 -22.84
C THR A 357 -1.86 0.99 -24.09
N ALA A 358 -0.55 0.70 -24.18
CA ALA A 358 0.22 0.97 -25.40
C ALA A 358 -0.27 0.13 -26.60
N ALA A 359 -0.62 -1.15 -26.39
CA ALA A 359 -1.19 -1.99 -27.43
C ALA A 359 -2.54 -1.48 -27.95
N ALA A 360 -3.30 -0.76 -27.11
CA ALA A 360 -4.53 -0.08 -27.48
C ALA A 360 -4.33 1.29 -28.15
N GLY A 361 -3.08 1.67 -28.47
CA GLY A 361 -2.75 2.94 -29.11
C GLY A 361 -2.69 4.14 -28.16
N LEU A 362 -2.71 3.91 -26.84
CA LEU A 362 -2.60 4.96 -25.84
C LEU A 362 -1.13 5.18 -25.44
N ASP A 363 -0.81 6.36 -24.91
CA ASP A 363 0.53 6.58 -24.29
C ASP A 363 0.69 5.74 -23.03
N GLY A 364 1.28 4.55 -23.16
CA GLY A 364 1.55 3.63 -22.04
C GLY A 364 2.38 4.26 -20.92
N THR A 365 3.16 5.33 -21.19
CA THR A 365 3.96 6.01 -20.16
C THR A 365 3.10 6.86 -19.23
N ALA A 366 1.92 7.28 -19.68
CA ALA A 366 0.95 8.02 -18.88
C ALA A 366 0.30 7.15 -17.79
N PHE A 367 0.32 5.82 -17.95
CA PHE A 367 -0.33 4.86 -17.05
C PHE A 367 0.66 4.15 -16.13
N ALA A 368 0.16 3.58 -15.03
CA ALA A 368 0.91 2.75 -14.09
C ALA A 368 -0.05 1.86 -13.29
N GLY A 369 0.44 1.03 -12.36
CA GLY A 369 -0.40 0.15 -11.55
C GLY A 369 -1.54 0.86 -10.79
N HIS A 370 -1.30 2.07 -10.30
CA HIS A 370 -2.34 2.89 -9.66
C HIS A 370 -3.41 3.42 -10.61
N SER A 371 -3.21 3.35 -11.93
CA SER A 371 -4.19 3.80 -12.93
C SER A 371 -5.47 2.97 -12.93
N LEU A 372 -5.41 1.68 -12.57
CA LEU A 372 -6.59 0.82 -12.41
C LEU A 372 -7.49 1.34 -11.29
N ARG A 373 -6.93 1.55 -10.10
CA ARG A 373 -7.66 2.06 -8.95
C ARG A 373 -8.22 3.47 -9.19
N ARG A 374 -7.41 4.35 -9.79
CA ARG A 374 -7.86 5.69 -10.19
C ARG A 374 -9.01 5.60 -11.19
N GLY A 375 -8.88 4.74 -12.19
CA GLY A 375 -9.91 4.52 -13.20
C GLY A 375 -11.23 4.03 -12.61
N ALA A 376 -11.18 3.06 -11.69
CA ALA A 376 -12.38 2.57 -11.01
C ALA A 376 -13.09 3.69 -10.23
N ILE A 377 -12.33 4.49 -9.49
CA ILE A 377 -12.90 5.61 -8.70
C ILE A 377 -13.45 6.69 -9.62
N SER A 378 -12.70 7.14 -10.65
CA SER A 378 -13.17 8.15 -11.60
C SER A 378 -14.39 7.66 -12.38
N SER A 379 -14.43 6.38 -12.79
CA SER A 379 -15.62 5.80 -13.42
C SER A 379 -16.83 5.78 -12.48
N GLY A 380 -16.63 5.53 -11.18
CA GLY A 380 -17.68 5.60 -10.18
C GLY A 380 -18.21 7.01 -9.97
N VAL A 381 -17.31 8.02 -9.94
CA VAL A 381 -17.69 9.44 -9.87
C VAL A 381 -18.52 9.82 -11.10
N ALA A 382 -18.05 9.46 -12.30
CA ALA A 382 -18.76 9.74 -13.56
C ALA A 382 -20.16 9.08 -13.63
N GLN A 383 -20.36 7.97 -12.90
CA GLN A 383 -21.67 7.31 -12.75
C GLN A 383 -22.52 7.91 -11.60
N GLY A 384 -22.09 9.00 -10.98
CA GLY A 384 -22.83 9.65 -9.89
C GLY A 384 -22.81 8.85 -8.57
N VAL A 385 -21.89 7.89 -8.38
CA VAL A 385 -21.78 7.15 -7.13
C VAL A 385 -21.35 8.09 -6.01
N HIS A 386 -22.12 8.11 -4.92
CA HIS A 386 -21.86 8.99 -3.78
C HIS A 386 -20.46 8.76 -3.18
N ILE A 387 -19.75 9.84 -2.88
CA ILE A 387 -18.35 9.82 -2.46
C ILE A 387 -18.07 8.96 -1.21
N ALA A 388 -19.05 8.86 -0.30
CA ALA A 388 -18.94 7.98 0.87
C ALA A 388 -18.90 6.48 0.48
N ARG A 389 -19.66 6.07 -0.53
CA ARG A 389 -19.61 4.71 -1.09
C ARG A 389 -18.29 4.46 -1.80
N LEU A 390 -17.79 5.45 -2.54
CA LEU A 390 -16.46 5.36 -3.18
C LEU A 390 -15.33 5.27 -2.14
N LYS A 391 -15.46 5.97 -0.99
CA LYS A 391 -14.51 5.85 0.12
C LYS A 391 -14.48 4.42 0.67
N GLN A 392 -15.65 3.85 0.95
CA GLN A 392 -15.79 2.47 1.44
C GLN A 392 -15.24 1.46 0.41
N PHE A 393 -15.69 1.55 -0.84
CA PHE A 393 -15.26 0.71 -1.94
C PHE A 393 -13.74 0.71 -2.13
N SER A 394 -13.13 1.88 -2.14
CA SER A 394 -11.71 2.03 -2.37
C SER A 394 -10.86 1.90 -1.09
N GLY A 395 -11.45 1.99 0.11
CA GLY A 395 -10.71 1.95 1.38
C GLY A 395 -9.79 3.15 1.57
N HIS A 396 -10.24 4.37 1.24
CA HIS A 396 -9.53 5.61 1.56
C HIS A 396 -9.79 6.01 3.00
N ALA A 397 -8.72 6.40 3.73
CA ALA A 397 -8.84 6.85 5.11
C ALA A 397 -9.63 8.17 5.22
N SER A 398 -9.46 9.09 4.27
CA SER A 398 -10.12 10.40 4.29
C SER A 398 -10.81 10.73 2.96
N LEU A 399 -11.89 11.52 3.01
CA LEU A 399 -12.54 12.07 1.84
C LEU A 399 -11.61 12.97 1.03
N LYS A 400 -10.74 13.74 1.70
CA LYS A 400 -9.74 14.60 1.06
C LYS A 400 -8.85 13.84 0.06
N SER A 401 -8.55 12.56 0.33
CA SER A 401 -7.79 11.74 -0.63
C SER A 401 -8.61 11.32 -1.84
N LEU A 402 -9.94 11.39 -1.77
CA LEU A 402 -10.83 11.12 -2.90
C LEU A 402 -11.10 12.36 -3.74
N GLU A 403 -11.12 13.55 -3.14
CA GLU A 403 -11.24 14.83 -3.87
C GLU A 403 -10.17 14.96 -4.95
N GLU A 404 -9.00 14.32 -4.72
CA GLU A 404 -7.93 14.27 -5.72
C GLU A 404 -8.30 13.47 -7.00
N TYR A 405 -9.36 12.66 -6.97
CA TYR A 405 -9.82 11.87 -8.12
C TYR A 405 -10.93 12.58 -8.91
N VAL A 406 -11.51 13.65 -8.37
CA VAL A 406 -12.44 14.53 -9.09
C VAL A 406 -11.58 15.36 -10.05
N GLU A 407 -11.68 15.07 -11.34
CA GLU A 407 -10.94 15.79 -12.36
C GLU A 407 -11.70 17.07 -12.77
N LEU A 408 -10.95 18.07 -13.26
CA LEU A 408 -11.51 19.36 -13.67
C LEU A 408 -12.64 19.23 -14.71
N ASP A 409 -12.57 18.19 -15.56
CA ASP A 409 -13.63 17.92 -16.55
C ASP A 409 -14.96 17.51 -15.90
N GLU A 410 -14.91 16.78 -14.77
CA GLU A 410 -16.11 16.44 -14.00
C GLU A 410 -16.67 17.68 -13.30
N LEU A 411 -15.81 18.55 -12.74
CA LEU A 411 -16.23 19.85 -12.21
C LEU A 411 -16.87 20.73 -13.29
N ARG A 412 -16.39 20.64 -14.54
CA ARG A 412 -16.97 21.34 -15.67
C ARG A 412 -18.34 20.77 -16.08
N LEU A 413 -18.49 19.43 -16.08
CA LEU A 413 -19.75 18.77 -16.44
C LEU A 413 -20.83 18.96 -15.37
N HIS A 414 -20.42 18.95 -14.11
CA HIS A 414 -21.28 19.06 -12.92
C HIS A 414 -21.05 20.37 -12.16
N HIS A 415 -20.76 21.46 -12.88
CA HIS A 415 -20.56 22.77 -12.25
C HIS A 415 -21.81 23.17 -11.45
N PRO A 416 -21.67 23.53 -10.15
CA PRO A 416 -22.83 23.84 -9.29
C PRO A 416 -23.76 24.93 -9.83
N LEU A 417 -23.24 25.81 -10.66
CA LEU A 417 -23.99 26.93 -11.26
C LEU A 417 -24.30 26.74 -12.76
N LYS A 418 -24.11 25.54 -13.31
CA LYS A 418 -24.28 25.28 -14.76
C LYS A 418 -25.67 25.60 -15.23
N ASP A 419 -26.69 25.34 -14.40
CA ASP A 419 -28.08 25.55 -14.71
C ASP A 419 -28.63 26.90 -14.16
N VAL A 420 -27.74 27.70 -13.54
CA VAL A 420 -28.08 29.01 -12.94
C VAL A 420 -27.46 30.16 -13.74
N LEU A 421 -26.38 29.92 -14.48
CA LEU A 421 -25.70 30.89 -15.35
C LEU A 421 -26.11 30.72 -16.81
#